data_59d0e4acffe3cadb0bc25697f818d143
#
_entry.id   59d0e4acffe3cadb0bc25697f818d143
#
_cell.length_a   1.000
_cell.length_b   1.000
_cell.length_c   1.000
_cell.angle_alpha   90.00
_cell.angle_beta   90.00
_cell.angle_gamma   90.00
#
_symmetry.space_group_name_H-M   'P 1'
#
loop_
_entity.id
_entity.type
_entity.pdbx_description
1 polymer ?
#
loop_
_entity_poly.entity_id
_entity_poly.type
_entity_poly.pdbx_seq_one_letter_code
_entity_poly.pdbx_strand_id
1 'polypeptide(L)'
;MVEKKSKKKVEGFLKKEISRRDFIKTTALGAAGFGLSSWAPVPFTYGAEPPIKIGMYQEYTVGATQYGYWMGKVGKAAIAKLNAEGGIAGRKVELFDYDTKFNAAWGAQMFKKMILEDKVDFIMGSIHSGVQKACFPLAEQYKIPFFGGGAMTAEFTGEGAIPYYIRVHTHAKMQAIAGWKWGFDNLGKKWTFLVADYAWGHSMAKEFGSRVVAAGGKTQEIRAPQDTKDFVPYLQKVDPDTEVLFTVFLGTTALGVLRQTVELGLHKRLQRYTVICTTEGIGQEEVGKESAGAYYLEYHPRHYSQVPKELHAYDKAYRKACGVDDDGKEVGNPKVSIAGSHMWSMWVAPYMIKLGIEQTGWKDSKKNPDFIKAVCNLKLKAGPWCPIGDLVMREQDHQGFHDHYISKVEPDLKLKVLTRIPKEKLIYEPTVDLRGKA
;
A
#
# COMPACT_ATOMS: atom_id res chain seq x y z
N MET A 1 24.65 34.01 17.58
CA MET A 1 24.38 33.39 18.93
C MET A 1 23.08 32.54 18.95
N VAL A 2 22.24 32.61 17.95
CA VAL A 2 20.96 31.87 17.87
C VAL A 2 21.14 30.46 17.28
N GLU A 3 22.09 30.26 16.40
CA GLU A 3 22.32 28.97 15.71
C GLU A 3 22.93 27.85 16.58
N LYS A 4 23.65 28.20 17.65
CA LYS A 4 24.23 27.20 18.58
C LYS A 4 23.24 26.60 19.58
N LYS A 5 22.08 27.25 19.80
CA LYS A 5 21.03 26.74 20.71
C LYS A 5 20.10 25.74 20.06
N SER A 6 19.97 25.76 18.73
CA SER A 6 19.11 24.81 17.97
C SER A 6 19.75 23.42 17.87
N LYS A 7 21.06 23.32 17.62
CA LYS A 7 21.74 22.01 17.52
C LYS A 7 21.80 21.21 18.81
N LYS A 8 21.91 21.86 19.96
CA LYS A 8 21.90 21.15 21.25
C LYS A 8 20.55 20.60 21.69
N LYS A 9 19.44 21.11 21.11
CA LYS A 9 18.08 20.59 21.41
C LYS A 9 17.72 19.35 20.58
N VAL A 10 18.35 19.17 19.43
CA VAL A 10 18.13 18.02 18.57
C VAL A 10 18.96 16.81 19.00
N GLU A 11 20.18 17.03 19.50
CA GLU A 11 21.02 15.94 20.01
C GLU A 11 20.55 15.35 21.35
N GLY A 12 19.78 16.12 22.13
CA GLY A 12 19.19 15.63 23.39
C GLY A 12 18.00 14.70 23.23
N PHE A 13 17.37 14.67 22.05
CA PHE A 13 16.18 13.87 21.80
C PHE A 13 16.49 12.45 21.31
N LEU A 14 17.71 12.20 20.84
CA LEU A 14 18.15 10.93 20.25
C LEU A 14 18.86 9.97 21.24
N LYS A 15 18.94 10.30 22.53
CA LYS A 15 19.66 9.51 23.54
C LYS A 15 18.81 9.04 24.73
N LYS A 16 17.51 8.85 24.57
CA LYS A 16 16.72 8.14 25.58
C LYS A 16 16.28 6.77 25.03
N GLU A 17 17.12 5.77 25.24
CA GLU A 17 16.68 4.38 25.17
C GLU A 17 15.60 4.16 26.24
N ILE A 18 14.37 3.96 25.79
CA ILE A 18 13.27 3.58 26.67
C ILE A 18 13.52 2.11 27.05
N SER A 19 13.86 1.86 28.32
CA SER A 19 14.08 0.52 28.81
C SER A 19 12.77 -0.29 28.77
N ARG A 20 12.89 -1.60 28.54
CA ARG A 20 11.73 -2.54 28.58
C ARG A 20 10.89 -2.41 29.85
N ARG A 21 11.47 -1.93 30.94
CA ARG A 21 10.82 -1.73 32.24
C ARG A 21 9.94 -0.49 32.29
N ASP A 22 10.28 0.56 31.54
CA ASP A 22 9.50 1.81 31.49
C ASP A 22 8.28 1.68 30.58
N PHE A 23 8.38 0.85 29.53
CA PHE A 23 7.24 0.54 28.65
C PHE A 23 6.13 -0.23 29.39
N ILE A 24 6.49 -1.12 30.31
CA ILE A 24 5.52 -1.89 31.12
C ILE A 24 4.84 -1.04 32.19
N LYS A 25 5.51 0.00 32.71
CA LYS A 25 4.93 0.88 33.74
C LYS A 25 3.92 1.89 33.18
N THR A 26 4.05 2.30 31.93
CA THR A 26 3.12 3.27 31.32
C THR A 26 1.78 2.66 30.90
N THR A 27 1.70 1.33 30.78
CA THR A 27 0.45 0.60 30.48
C THR A 27 -0.35 0.23 31.72
N ALA A 28 0.21 0.39 32.95
CA ALA A 28 -0.44 -0.04 34.20
C ALA A 28 -1.18 1.08 34.96
N LEU A 29 -1.12 2.33 34.55
CA LEU A 29 -1.64 3.48 35.30
C LEU A 29 -2.92 4.13 34.70
N GLY A 30 -3.63 3.45 33.80
CA GLY A 30 -4.86 3.95 33.17
C GLY A 30 -6.18 3.30 33.63
N ALA A 31 -6.20 2.51 34.70
CA ALA A 31 -7.38 1.79 35.13
C ALA A 31 -7.78 2.10 36.57
N ALA A 32 -8.28 3.31 36.81
CA ALA A 32 -9.04 3.59 38.00
C ALA A 32 -10.15 4.62 37.72
N GLY A 33 -11.40 4.14 37.67
CA GLY A 33 -12.59 4.96 37.82
C GLY A 33 -13.52 5.03 36.62
N PHE A 34 -14.42 4.07 36.49
CA PHE A 34 -15.86 4.24 36.25
C PHE A 34 -16.49 2.84 36.13
N GLY A 35 -17.39 2.51 37.09
CA GLY A 35 -18.10 1.25 37.10
C GLY A 35 -19.09 1.15 35.94
N LEU A 36 -18.79 0.23 35.01
CA LEU A 36 -19.75 -0.40 34.11
C LEU A 36 -19.31 -1.86 33.96
N SER A 37 -20.30 -2.76 34.05
CA SER A 37 -20.18 -4.20 33.99
C SER A 37 -19.00 -4.74 33.20
N SER A 38 -18.11 -5.41 33.90
CA SER A 38 -16.86 -5.97 33.40
C SER A 38 -17.09 -7.10 32.38
N TRP A 39 -17.04 -6.77 31.10
CA TRP A 39 -16.59 -7.71 30.10
C TRP A 39 -15.06 -7.57 30.01
N ALA A 40 -14.35 -8.07 31.01
CA ALA A 40 -12.95 -8.35 30.85
C ALA A 40 -12.82 -9.36 29.69
N PRO A 41 -12.01 -9.12 28.67
CA PRO A 41 -11.76 -10.14 27.65
C PRO A 41 -11.16 -11.35 28.38
N VAL A 42 -11.89 -12.46 28.36
CA VAL A 42 -11.38 -13.74 28.86
C VAL A 42 -10.11 -14.01 28.09
N PRO A 43 -8.95 -14.21 28.74
CA PRO A 43 -7.71 -14.49 28.01
C PRO A 43 -7.92 -15.76 27.19
N PHE A 44 -7.83 -15.64 25.86
CA PHE A 44 -8.01 -16.78 24.97
C PHE A 44 -6.87 -17.75 25.20
N THR A 45 -7.19 -18.99 25.55
CA THR A 45 -6.20 -20.06 25.73
C THR A 45 -5.94 -20.69 24.36
N TYR A 46 -4.76 -20.43 23.77
CA TYR A 46 -4.35 -21.05 22.51
C TYR A 46 -4.16 -22.56 22.69
N GLY A 47 -4.42 -23.32 21.61
CA GLY A 47 -4.14 -24.76 21.56
C GLY A 47 -2.66 -25.08 21.75
N ALA A 48 -2.35 -26.34 22.02
CA ALA A 48 -0.97 -26.82 22.19
C ALA A 48 -0.16 -26.83 20.87
N GLU A 49 -0.77 -26.54 19.72
CA GLU A 49 -0.07 -26.50 18.44
C GLU A 49 0.87 -25.27 18.33
N PRO A 50 2.00 -25.38 17.59
CA PRO A 50 2.94 -24.29 17.40
C PRO A 50 2.25 -23.06 16.78
N PRO A 51 2.70 -21.83 17.08
CA PRO A 51 2.15 -20.62 16.49
C PRO A 51 2.28 -20.60 14.96
N ILE A 52 1.39 -19.88 14.30
CA ILE A 52 1.56 -19.49 12.90
C ILE A 52 2.53 -18.34 12.84
N LYS A 53 3.62 -18.47 12.10
CA LYS A 53 4.67 -17.48 11.98
C LYS A 53 4.54 -16.70 10.68
N ILE A 54 4.38 -15.39 10.76
CA ILE A 54 4.27 -14.50 9.61
C ILE A 54 5.46 -13.56 9.59
N GLY A 55 6.20 -13.54 8.50
CA GLY A 55 7.21 -12.54 8.21
C GLY A 55 6.57 -11.30 7.59
N MET A 56 6.98 -10.12 8.03
CA MET A 56 6.64 -8.84 7.42
C MET A 56 7.91 -8.04 7.17
N TYR A 57 8.02 -7.37 6.04
CA TYR A 57 9.16 -6.51 5.77
C TYR A 57 8.72 -5.26 5.01
N GLN A 58 9.15 -4.10 5.50
CA GLN A 58 8.71 -2.79 5.02
C GLN A 58 9.88 -1.80 4.96
N GLU A 59 9.69 -0.68 4.34
CA GLU A 59 10.65 0.42 4.20
C GLU A 59 10.57 1.35 5.41
N TYR A 60 11.21 1.02 6.55
CA TYR A 60 11.07 1.80 7.78
C TYR A 60 12.01 2.98 7.91
N THR A 61 13.24 2.88 7.39
CA THR A 61 14.30 3.87 7.70
C THR A 61 14.77 4.68 6.51
N VAL A 62 14.59 4.21 5.28
CA VAL A 62 15.07 4.86 4.06
C VAL A 62 14.00 4.81 2.96
N GLY A 63 13.98 5.81 2.10
CA GLY A 63 13.14 5.88 0.91
C GLY A 63 11.68 6.17 1.22
N ALA A 64 10.81 5.19 1.09
CA ALA A 64 9.37 5.31 1.28
C ALA A 64 8.94 5.09 2.76
N THR A 65 9.60 5.75 3.71
CA THR A 65 9.44 5.51 5.16
C THR A 65 8.03 5.71 5.67
N GLN A 66 7.28 6.70 5.17
CA GLN A 66 5.90 6.94 5.56
C GLN A 66 4.98 5.80 5.14
N TYR A 67 5.24 5.20 3.99
CA TYR A 67 4.50 4.02 3.51
C TYR A 67 4.83 2.79 4.37
N GLY A 68 6.12 2.55 4.61
CA GLY A 68 6.59 1.47 5.49
C GLY A 68 6.01 1.59 6.89
N TYR A 69 6.02 2.79 7.46
CA TYR A 69 5.40 3.06 8.76
C TYR A 69 3.94 2.63 8.81
N TRP A 70 3.11 3.12 7.87
CA TRP A 70 1.68 2.82 7.86
C TRP A 70 1.38 1.36 7.52
N MET A 71 2.07 0.79 6.53
CA MET A 71 1.88 -0.62 6.19
C MET A 71 2.26 -1.54 7.35
N GLY A 72 3.36 -1.23 8.04
CA GLY A 72 3.76 -1.95 9.25
C GLY A 72 2.76 -1.80 10.40
N LYS A 73 2.26 -0.58 10.62
CA LYS A 73 1.24 -0.30 11.66
C LYS A 73 -0.06 -1.06 11.38
N VAL A 74 -0.53 -1.03 10.15
CA VAL A 74 -1.76 -1.74 9.73
C VAL A 74 -1.58 -3.26 9.86
N GLY A 75 -0.45 -3.80 9.40
CA GLY A 75 -0.15 -5.23 9.55
C GLY A 75 -0.10 -5.68 11.01
N LYS A 76 0.55 -4.90 11.88
CA LYS A 76 0.57 -5.17 13.34
C LYS A 76 -0.83 -5.12 13.96
N ALA A 77 -1.65 -4.15 13.57
CA ALA A 77 -3.03 -4.06 14.04
C ALA A 77 -3.88 -5.26 13.58
N ALA A 78 -3.69 -5.73 12.34
CA ALA A 78 -4.35 -6.93 11.83
C ALA A 78 -3.96 -8.19 12.62
N ILE A 79 -2.66 -8.39 12.88
CA ILE A 79 -2.18 -9.53 13.69
C ILE A 79 -2.72 -9.46 15.13
N ALA A 80 -2.72 -8.26 15.72
CA ALA A 80 -3.29 -8.07 17.07
C ALA A 80 -4.77 -8.44 17.11
N LYS A 81 -5.54 -8.02 16.09
CA LYS A 81 -6.96 -8.36 15.95
C LYS A 81 -7.16 -9.87 15.78
N LEU A 82 -6.39 -10.53 14.90
CA LEU A 82 -6.45 -11.99 14.75
C LEU A 82 -6.21 -12.70 16.08
N ASN A 83 -5.18 -12.29 16.81
CA ASN A 83 -4.88 -12.90 18.11
C ASN A 83 -5.97 -12.63 19.15
N ALA A 84 -6.57 -11.45 19.16
CA ALA A 84 -7.71 -11.14 20.02
C ALA A 84 -8.98 -11.97 19.69
N GLU A 85 -9.09 -12.43 18.44
CA GLU A 85 -10.18 -13.29 17.96
C GLU A 85 -9.85 -14.80 18.09
N GLY A 86 -8.78 -15.17 18.79
CA GLY A 86 -8.41 -16.56 19.02
C GLY A 86 -7.34 -17.10 18.05
N GLY A 87 -6.69 -16.24 17.30
CA GLY A 87 -5.64 -16.61 16.36
C GLY A 87 -6.18 -17.24 15.07
N ILE A 88 -5.40 -18.14 14.52
CA ILE A 88 -5.74 -18.88 13.29
C ILE A 88 -5.87 -20.37 13.64
N ALA A 89 -7.04 -20.95 13.44
CA ALA A 89 -7.34 -22.33 13.83
C ALA A 89 -6.94 -22.66 15.29
N GLY A 90 -7.16 -21.70 16.22
CA GLY A 90 -6.78 -21.83 17.63
C GLY A 90 -5.28 -21.66 17.91
N ARG A 91 -4.46 -21.34 16.93
CA ARG A 91 -3.02 -21.12 17.04
C ARG A 91 -2.72 -19.63 17.11
N LYS A 92 -1.83 -19.22 18.00
CA LYS A 92 -1.35 -17.83 18.06
C LYS A 92 -0.63 -17.45 16.77
N VAL A 93 -0.75 -16.19 16.36
CA VAL A 93 0.04 -15.64 15.24
C VAL A 93 1.23 -14.87 15.81
N GLU A 94 2.43 -15.22 15.39
CA GLU A 94 3.67 -14.52 15.70
C GLU A 94 4.15 -13.74 14.48
N LEU A 95 4.53 -12.48 14.69
CA LEU A 95 4.98 -11.58 13.63
C LEU A 95 6.49 -11.33 13.75
N PHE A 96 7.22 -11.54 12.66
CA PHE A 96 8.62 -11.19 12.47
C PHE A 96 8.70 -10.01 11.51
N ASP A 97 9.21 -8.87 11.97
CA ASP A 97 9.12 -7.60 11.24
C ASP A 97 10.51 -7.03 10.95
N TYR A 98 10.79 -6.73 9.68
CA TYR A 98 12.11 -6.33 9.19
C TYR A 98 12.06 -5.08 8.33
N ASP A 99 13.15 -4.30 8.37
CA ASP A 99 13.36 -3.14 7.51
C ASP A 99 14.07 -3.56 6.22
N THR A 100 13.49 -3.22 5.07
CA THR A 100 14.12 -3.45 3.76
C THR A 100 15.19 -2.43 3.42
N LYS A 101 15.26 -1.30 4.13
CA LYS A 101 16.12 -0.16 3.83
C LYS A 101 15.97 0.33 2.37
N PHE A 102 14.80 0.12 1.78
CA PHE A 102 14.54 0.47 0.37
C PHE A 102 15.59 -0.11 -0.61
N ASN A 103 16.21 -1.24 -0.25
CA ASN A 103 17.32 -1.85 -0.96
C ASN A 103 17.00 -3.30 -1.34
N ALA A 104 17.09 -3.63 -2.63
CA ALA A 104 16.71 -4.94 -3.15
C ALA A 104 17.56 -6.09 -2.58
N ALA A 105 18.88 -5.91 -2.50
CA ALA A 105 19.79 -6.94 -1.98
C ALA A 105 19.59 -7.17 -0.48
N TRP A 106 19.46 -6.08 0.29
CA TRP A 106 19.18 -6.15 1.73
C TRP A 106 17.79 -6.75 2.00
N GLY A 107 16.76 -6.34 1.23
CA GLY A 107 15.42 -6.93 1.32
C GLY A 107 15.43 -8.43 1.08
N ALA A 108 16.16 -8.91 0.07
CA ALA A 108 16.34 -10.35 -0.20
C ALA A 108 17.07 -11.07 0.94
N GLN A 109 18.06 -10.44 1.58
CA GLN A 109 18.72 -11.00 2.77
C GLN A 109 17.73 -11.14 3.94
N MET A 110 16.91 -10.14 4.21
CA MET A 110 15.89 -10.20 5.27
C MET A 110 14.82 -11.25 4.94
N PHE A 111 14.41 -11.34 3.69
CA PHE A 111 13.49 -12.38 3.22
C PHE A 111 14.05 -13.78 3.46
N LYS A 112 15.31 -14.01 3.11
CA LYS A 112 16.02 -15.27 3.36
C LYS A 112 16.16 -15.57 4.85
N LYS A 113 16.48 -14.57 5.68
CA LYS A 113 16.55 -14.67 7.13
C LYS A 113 15.21 -15.13 7.73
N MET A 114 14.10 -14.51 7.35
CA MET A 114 12.76 -14.92 7.79
C MET A 114 12.48 -16.39 7.51
N ILE A 115 12.92 -16.91 6.36
CA ILE A 115 12.70 -18.30 5.97
C ILE A 115 13.61 -19.25 6.77
N LEU A 116 14.92 -18.99 6.82
CA LEU A 116 15.91 -19.96 7.30
C LEU A 116 16.14 -19.89 8.81
N GLU A 117 16.12 -18.69 9.39
CA GLU A 117 16.40 -18.49 10.82
C GLU A 117 15.09 -18.43 11.63
N ASP A 118 14.13 -17.55 11.25
CA ASP A 118 12.88 -17.39 11.98
C ASP A 118 11.87 -18.50 11.64
N LYS A 119 12.06 -19.19 10.49
CA LYS A 119 11.20 -20.28 10.01
C LYS A 119 9.74 -19.84 9.91
N VAL A 120 9.52 -18.71 9.22
CA VAL A 120 8.17 -18.21 9.01
C VAL A 120 7.40 -19.08 8.02
N ASP A 121 6.09 -19.16 8.20
CA ASP A 121 5.17 -19.94 7.36
C ASP A 121 4.71 -19.16 6.13
N PHE A 122 4.57 -17.85 6.29
CA PHE A 122 4.08 -16.91 5.27
C PHE A 122 4.88 -15.61 5.33
N ILE A 123 4.97 -14.90 4.21
CA ILE A 123 5.62 -13.57 4.17
C ILE A 123 4.66 -12.55 3.55
N MET A 124 4.66 -11.32 4.07
CA MET A 124 3.89 -10.21 3.53
C MET A 124 4.71 -8.91 3.52
N GLY A 125 4.44 -8.00 2.59
CA GLY A 125 5.14 -6.72 2.43
C GLY A 125 5.66 -6.62 1.01
N SER A 126 6.40 -5.78 0.68
CA SER A 126 6.95 -4.46 0.82
C SER A 126 6.19 -3.51 -0.14
N ILE A 127 6.48 -2.21 -0.19
CA ILE A 127 5.93 -1.34 -1.23
C ILE A 127 6.82 -1.29 -2.49
N HIS A 128 8.12 -1.54 -2.34
CA HIS A 128 9.09 -1.32 -3.41
C HIS A 128 9.16 -2.50 -4.38
N SER A 129 8.84 -2.24 -5.68
CA SER A 129 8.83 -3.30 -6.71
C SER A 129 10.20 -3.99 -6.89
N GLY A 130 11.31 -3.25 -6.81
CA GLY A 130 12.66 -3.84 -6.91
C GLY A 130 12.99 -4.77 -5.74
N VAL A 131 12.56 -4.44 -4.52
CA VAL A 131 12.73 -5.28 -3.33
C VAL A 131 11.93 -6.58 -3.49
N GLN A 132 10.65 -6.50 -3.85
CA GLN A 132 9.84 -7.70 -4.04
C GLN A 132 10.38 -8.58 -5.17
N LYS A 133 10.77 -8.01 -6.30
CA LYS A 133 11.34 -8.76 -7.42
C LYS A 133 12.57 -9.57 -7.02
N ALA A 134 13.45 -9.00 -6.20
CA ALA A 134 14.64 -9.68 -5.70
C ALA A 134 14.32 -10.87 -4.76
N CYS A 135 13.10 -10.90 -4.18
CA CYS A 135 12.65 -11.99 -3.31
C CYS A 135 11.96 -13.14 -4.08
N PHE A 136 11.56 -12.94 -5.33
CA PHE A 136 10.84 -13.96 -6.13
C PHE A 136 11.60 -15.29 -6.25
N PRO A 137 12.91 -15.31 -6.59
CA PRO A 137 13.65 -16.57 -6.66
C PRO A 137 13.68 -17.32 -5.31
N LEU A 138 13.72 -16.58 -4.20
CA LEU A 138 13.66 -17.18 -2.86
C LEU A 138 12.28 -17.75 -2.55
N ALA A 139 11.21 -17.03 -2.91
CA ALA A 139 9.85 -17.52 -2.72
C ALA A 139 9.58 -18.81 -3.47
N GLU A 140 10.07 -18.93 -4.70
CA GLU A 140 9.99 -20.18 -5.48
C GLU A 140 10.88 -21.29 -4.93
N GLN A 141 12.16 -21.00 -4.64
CA GLN A 141 13.11 -21.96 -4.12
C GLN A 141 12.64 -22.62 -2.83
N TYR A 142 12.10 -21.81 -1.92
CA TYR A 142 11.64 -22.27 -0.60
C TYR A 142 10.14 -22.56 -0.55
N LYS A 143 9.44 -22.40 -1.67
CA LYS A 143 8.00 -22.68 -1.80
C LYS A 143 7.16 -21.95 -0.74
N ILE A 144 7.50 -20.70 -0.41
CA ILE A 144 6.84 -19.92 0.64
C ILE A 144 5.79 -18.98 0.05
N PRO A 145 4.53 -19.01 0.52
CA PRO A 145 3.51 -18.06 0.07
C PRO A 145 3.89 -16.63 0.46
N PHE A 146 3.93 -15.75 -0.54
CA PHE A 146 4.36 -14.38 -0.41
C PHE A 146 3.24 -13.41 -0.84
N PHE A 147 2.68 -12.68 0.12
CA PHE A 147 1.62 -11.69 -0.09
C PHE A 147 2.23 -10.33 -0.39
N GLY A 148 2.06 -9.84 -1.61
CA GLY A 148 2.55 -8.53 -2.01
C GLY A 148 1.87 -7.41 -1.24
N GLY A 149 2.66 -6.56 -0.60
CA GLY A 149 2.17 -5.45 0.23
C GLY A 149 1.66 -4.27 -0.58
N GLY A 150 2.51 -3.69 -1.43
CA GLY A 150 2.19 -2.46 -2.16
C GLY A 150 2.92 -2.27 -3.48
N ALA A 151 3.75 -3.21 -3.92
CA ALA A 151 4.47 -3.10 -5.19
C ALA A 151 3.53 -3.18 -6.40
N MET A 152 3.58 -2.17 -7.28
CA MET A 152 2.55 -1.93 -8.29
C MET A 152 3.00 -2.12 -9.74
N THR A 153 4.17 -2.71 -10.01
CA THR A 153 4.50 -3.12 -11.39
C THR A 153 3.52 -4.18 -11.90
N ALA A 154 3.09 -4.11 -13.17
CA ALA A 154 2.17 -5.09 -13.75
C ALA A 154 2.82 -6.47 -13.93
N GLU A 155 4.14 -6.53 -14.00
CA GLU A 155 4.94 -7.73 -14.28
C GLU A 155 4.63 -8.89 -13.30
N PHE A 156 4.40 -8.60 -12.01
CA PHE A 156 4.34 -9.60 -10.94
C PHE A 156 3.12 -10.54 -10.97
N THR A 157 2.06 -10.16 -11.66
CA THR A 157 0.91 -11.00 -11.98
C THR A 157 0.68 -11.04 -13.49
N GLY A 158 1.76 -10.83 -14.24
CA GLY A 158 1.87 -10.91 -15.70
C GLY A 158 3.05 -11.80 -16.09
N GLU A 159 3.88 -11.32 -17.00
CA GLU A 159 5.00 -12.07 -17.57
C GLU A 159 6.09 -12.52 -16.57
N GLY A 160 6.20 -11.83 -15.44
CA GLY A 160 7.13 -12.17 -14.34
C GLY A 160 6.44 -12.85 -13.15
N ALA A 161 5.24 -13.37 -13.33
CA ALA A 161 4.48 -13.99 -12.25
C ALA A 161 5.10 -15.33 -11.81
N ILE A 162 5.06 -15.58 -10.51
CA ILE A 162 5.51 -16.84 -9.89
C ILE A 162 4.38 -17.50 -9.09
N PRO A 163 4.36 -18.83 -8.97
CA PRO A 163 3.27 -19.55 -8.29
C PRO A 163 3.08 -19.20 -6.82
N TYR A 164 4.13 -18.74 -6.14
CA TYR A 164 4.11 -18.46 -4.71
C TYR A 164 3.82 -16.99 -4.36
N TYR A 165 3.62 -16.11 -5.36
CA TYR A 165 3.29 -14.70 -5.12
C TYR A 165 1.78 -14.46 -5.25
N ILE A 166 1.20 -13.80 -4.26
CA ILE A 166 -0.23 -13.49 -4.16
C ILE A 166 -0.37 -11.98 -4.03
N ARG A 167 -1.03 -11.33 -4.99
CA ARG A 167 -1.25 -9.88 -4.97
C ARG A 167 -2.68 -9.55 -4.59
N VAL A 168 -2.83 -8.96 -3.41
CA VAL A 168 -4.14 -8.56 -2.89
C VAL A 168 -4.61 -7.23 -3.48
N HIS A 169 -3.69 -6.30 -3.70
CA HIS A 169 -3.98 -4.94 -4.14
C HIS A 169 -3.77 -4.72 -5.64
N THR A 170 -4.01 -3.48 -6.10
CA THR A 170 -3.89 -3.04 -7.49
C THR A 170 -2.45 -3.05 -8.04
N HIS A 171 -2.34 -2.86 -9.34
CA HIS A 171 -1.08 -2.65 -10.07
C HIS A 171 -1.29 -1.77 -11.31
N ALA A 172 -0.21 -1.37 -11.97
CA ALA A 172 -0.21 -0.40 -13.08
C ALA A 172 -1.25 -0.69 -14.18
N LYS A 173 -1.43 -1.95 -14.60
CA LYS A 173 -2.44 -2.32 -15.63
C LYS A 173 -3.87 -2.08 -15.12
N MET A 174 -4.19 -2.46 -13.87
CA MET A 174 -5.51 -2.19 -13.29
C MET A 174 -5.75 -0.69 -13.11
N GLN A 175 -4.73 0.03 -12.64
CA GLN A 175 -4.80 1.48 -12.49
C GLN A 175 -5.03 2.17 -13.83
N ALA A 176 -4.33 1.72 -14.87
CA ALA A 176 -4.54 2.22 -16.22
C ALA A 176 -5.97 1.93 -16.69
N ILE A 177 -6.46 0.70 -16.56
CA ILE A 177 -7.84 0.34 -16.94
C ILE A 177 -8.85 1.23 -16.19
N ALA A 178 -8.62 1.49 -14.90
CA ALA A 178 -9.49 2.33 -14.08
C ALA A 178 -9.49 3.80 -14.52
N GLY A 179 -8.31 4.34 -14.84
CA GLY A 179 -8.12 5.80 -14.91
C GLY A 179 -7.96 6.40 -16.29
N TRP A 180 -7.44 5.65 -17.29
CA TRP A 180 -7.04 6.22 -18.56
C TRP A 180 -8.23 6.84 -19.33
N LYS A 181 -9.36 6.12 -19.43
CA LYS A 181 -10.49 6.57 -20.22
C LYS A 181 -11.14 7.83 -19.62
N TRP A 182 -11.29 7.84 -18.31
CA TRP A 182 -11.82 9.01 -17.63
C TRP A 182 -10.90 10.23 -17.85
N GLY A 183 -9.60 10.07 -17.68
CA GLY A 183 -8.63 11.13 -17.92
C GLY A 183 -8.62 11.60 -19.38
N PHE A 184 -8.69 10.68 -20.33
CA PHE A 184 -8.75 10.98 -21.77
C PHE A 184 -9.99 11.76 -22.16
N ASP A 185 -11.16 11.39 -21.61
CA ASP A 185 -12.45 12.02 -21.93
C ASP A 185 -12.63 13.38 -21.22
N ASN A 186 -12.02 13.58 -20.03
CA ASN A 186 -12.28 14.74 -19.18
C ASN A 186 -11.11 15.72 -19.05
N LEU A 187 -9.89 15.28 -19.26
CA LEU A 187 -8.70 16.11 -19.01
C LEU A 187 -7.94 16.47 -20.28
N GLY A 188 -7.93 15.61 -21.30
CA GLY A 188 -7.26 15.86 -22.57
C GLY A 188 -6.70 14.61 -23.23
N LYS A 189 -6.21 14.75 -24.46
CA LYS A 189 -5.78 13.66 -25.33
C LYS A 189 -4.27 13.62 -25.56
N LYS A 190 -3.55 14.66 -25.12
CA LYS A 190 -2.09 14.78 -25.26
C LYS A 190 -1.46 14.70 -23.87
N TRP A 191 -0.78 13.61 -23.60
CA TRP A 191 -0.27 13.28 -22.27
C TRP A 191 1.25 13.26 -22.25
N THR A 192 1.85 13.89 -21.24
CA THR A 192 3.23 13.67 -20.87
C THR A 192 3.30 12.88 -19.58
N PHE A 193 3.97 11.72 -19.63
CA PHE A 193 4.30 10.89 -18.49
C PHE A 193 5.67 11.28 -17.97
N LEU A 194 5.73 11.93 -16.81
CA LEU A 194 6.98 12.19 -16.09
C LEU A 194 7.06 11.20 -14.94
N VAL A 195 7.91 10.17 -15.09
CA VAL A 195 7.93 8.99 -14.22
C VAL A 195 9.31 8.71 -13.65
N ALA A 196 9.32 8.12 -12.45
CA ALA A 196 10.55 7.63 -11.85
C ALA A 196 11.14 6.46 -12.67
N ASP A 197 12.46 6.48 -12.88
CA ASP A 197 13.19 5.51 -13.70
C ASP A 197 13.38 4.17 -12.98
N TYR A 198 12.29 3.42 -12.82
CA TYR A 198 12.25 2.05 -12.28
C TYR A 198 10.97 1.32 -12.70
N ALA A 199 10.89 0.03 -12.35
CA ALA A 199 9.87 -0.90 -12.85
C ALA A 199 8.41 -0.39 -12.74
N TRP A 200 8.04 0.27 -11.64
CA TRP A 200 6.68 0.81 -11.51
C TRP A 200 6.45 2.01 -12.41
N GLY A 201 7.37 2.99 -12.44
CA GLY A 201 7.26 4.16 -13.32
C GLY A 201 7.11 3.76 -14.79
N HIS A 202 7.98 2.84 -15.26
CA HIS A 202 7.91 2.30 -16.63
C HIS A 202 6.59 1.58 -16.89
N SER A 203 6.12 0.76 -15.94
CA SER A 203 4.85 0.06 -16.06
C SER A 203 3.67 1.02 -16.16
N MET A 204 3.67 2.10 -15.38
CA MET A 204 2.61 3.13 -15.43
C MET A 204 2.59 3.86 -16.78
N ALA A 205 3.74 4.34 -17.25
CA ALA A 205 3.83 5.01 -18.56
C ALA A 205 3.40 4.10 -19.71
N LYS A 206 3.85 2.83 -19.72
CA LYS A 206 3.46 1.82 -20.71
C LYS A 206 1.95 1.55 -20.68
N GLU A 207 1.39 1.27 -19.52
CA GLU A 207 0.00 0.82 -19.41
C GLU A 207 -1.01 1.94 -19.68
N PHE A 208 -0.77 3.16 -19.20
CA PHE A 208 -1.62 4.32 -19.56
C PHE A 208 -1.36 4.78 -21.00
N GLY A 209 -0.09 4.95 -21.37
CA GLY A 209 0.31 5.51 -22.66
C GLY A 209 -0.18 4.68 -23.85
N SER A 210 -0.06 3.35 -23.79
CA SER A 210 -0.56 2.46 -24.85
C SER A 210 -2.07 2.63 -25.09
N ARG A 211 -2.86 2.84 -24.05
CA ARG A 211 -4.31 3.05 -24.14
C ARG A 211 -4.66 4.42 -24.70
N VAL A 212 -3.93 5.45 -24.27
CA VAL A 212 -4.08 6.82 -24.82
C VAL A 212 -3.79 6.83 -26.32
N VAL A 213 -2.68 6.20 -26.75
CA VAL A 213 -2.31 6.09 -28.17
C VAL A 213 -3.34 5.29 -28.96
N ALA A 214 -3.79 4.14 -28.42
CA ALA A 214 -4.81 3.29 -29.08
C ALA A 214 -6.15 4.03 -29.27
N ALA A 215 -6.44 5.02 -28.43
CA ALA A 215 -7.63 5.88 -28.55
C ALA A 215 -7.42 7.12 -29.45
N GLY A 216 -6.28 7.21 -30.15
CA GLY A 216 -5.95 8.33 -31.04
C GLY A 216 -5.33 9.54 -30.33
N GLY A 217 -4.93 9.43 -29.08
CA GLY A 217 -4.17 10.45 -28.36
C GLY A 217 -2.67 10.44 -28.67
N LYS A 218 -1.96 11.40 -28.10
CA LYS A 218 -0.49 11.50 -28.19
C LYS A 218 0.14 11.36 -26.83
N THR A 219 1.33 10.77 -26.78
CA THR A 219 2.06 10.58 -25.52
C THR A 219 3.53 10.98 -25.68
N GLN A 220 4.07 11.53 -24.60
CA GLN A 220 5.50 11.73 -24.39
C GLN A 220 5.87 11.02 -23.08
N GLU A 221 7.03 10.39 -23.01
CA GLU A 221 7.57 9.81 -21.78
C GLU A 221 8.88 10.50 -21.41
N ILE A 222 8.98 10.98 -20.18
CA ILE A 222 10.17 11.57 -19.58
C ILE A 222 10.49 10.77 -18.32
N ARG A 223 11.72 10.26 -18.22
CA ARG A 223 12.20 9.51 -17.04
C ARG A 223 13.15 10.36 -16.22
N ALA A 224 13.00 10.28 -14.89
CA ALA A 224 13.91 10.92 -13.95
C ALA A 224 14.31 9.92 -12.85
N PRO A 225 15.53 9.98 -12.31
CA PRO A 225 15.95 9.14 -11.17
C PRO A 225 14.96 9.21 -10.01
N GLN A 226 14.83 8.11 -9.26
CA GLN A 226 13.87 7.99 -8.14
C GLN A 226 14.09 9.02 -7.03
N ASP A 227 15.31 9.49 -6.87
CA ASP A 227 15.75 10.45 -5.85
C ASP A 227 15.92 11.88 -6.38
N THR A 228 15.40 12.17 -7.58
CA THR A 228 15.45 13.49 -8.20
C THR A 228 14.91 14.57 -7.27
N LYS A 229 15.66 15.64 -7.06
CA LYS A 229 15.28 16.81 -6.27
C LYS A 229 14.96 18.02 -7.13
N ASP A 230 15.68 18.18 -8.24
CA ASP A 230 15.47 19.24 -9.22
C ASP A 230 14.78 18.68 -10.47
N PHE A 231 13.51 19.02 -10.63
CA PHE A 231 12.67 18.61 -11.75
C PHE A 231 12.62 19.65 -12.88
N VAL A 232 13.19 20.84 -12.68
CA VAL A 232 13.15 21.90 -13.70
C VAL A 232 13.66 21.40 -15.06
N PRO A 233 14.81 20.71 -15.17
CA PRO A 233 15.31 20.21 -16.46
C PRO A 233 14.38 19.18 -17.14
N TYR A 234 13.57 18.47 -16.37
CA TYR A 234 12.60 17.50 -16.89
C TYR A 234 11.29 18.18 -17.30
N LEU A 235 10.79 19.11 -16.46
CA LEU A 235 9.56 19.85 -16.72
C LEU A 235 9.68 20.79 -17.93
N GLN A 236 10.88 21.31 -18.21
CA GLN A 236 11.17 22.10 -19.42
C GLN A 236 11.10 21.27 -20.71
N LYS A 237 11.21 19.93 -20.63
CA LYS A 237 11.07 19.03 -21.78
C LYS A 237 9.61 18.67 -22.10
N VAL A 238 8.67 19.06 -21.24
CA VAL A 238 7.24 18.77 -21.46
C VAL A 238 6.77 19.50 -22.72
N ASP A 239 6.24 18.75 -23.67
CA ASP A 239 5.78 19.28 -24.95
C ASP A 239 4.83 20.46 -24.74
N PRO A 240 4.99 21.56 -25.52
CA PRO A 240 4.15 22.75 -25.36
C PRO A 240 2.65 22.48 -25.55
N ASP A 241 2.28 21.47 -26.34
CA ASP A 241 0.90 21.09 -26.61
C ASP A 241 0.36 19.98 -25.69
N THR A 242 1.13 19.60 -24.67
CA THR A 242 0.66 18.68 -23.60
C THR A 242 -0.56 19.28 -22.90
N GLU A 243 -1.60 18.47 -22.74
CA GLU A 243 -2.82 18.79 -22.01
C GLU A 243 -2.83 18.21 -20.60
N VAL A 244 -2.27 16.97 -20.46
CA VAL A 244 -2.23 16.23 -19.18
C VAL A 244 -0.79 15.90 -18.81
N LEU A 245 -0.37 16.35 -17.65
CA LEU A 245 0.88 15.91 -17.01
C LEU A 245 0.56 14.79 -16.02
N PHE A 246 1.01 13.57 -16.34
CA PHE A 246 0.86 12.41 -15.49
C PHE A 246 2.19 12.09 -14.79
N THR A 247 2.23 12.22 -13.46
CA THR A 247 3.48 12.05 -12.70
C THR A 247 3.45 10.79 -11.84
N VAL A 248 4.60 10.09 -11.76
CA VAL A 248 4.71 8.84 -10.98
C VAL A 248 6.01 8.83 -10.18
N PHE A 249 5.95 9.30 -8.97
CA PHE A 249 7.02 9.31 -7.97
C PHE A 249 6.47 8.95 -6.60
N LEU A 250 7.32 8.73 -5.62
CA LEU A 250 6.94 8.44 -4.24
C LEU A 250 7.49 9.48 -3.26
N GLY A 251 6.76 9.70 -2.17
CA GLY A 251 7.24 10.44 -1.02
C GLY A 251 7.63 11.88 -1.36
N THR A 252 8.75 12.35 -0.79
CA THR A 252 9.25 13.72 -0.96
C THR A 252 9.60 14.05 -2.40
N THR A 253 9.99 13.06 -3.20
CA THR A 253 10.25 13.24 -4.65
C THR A 253 8.96 13.60 -5.39
N ALA A 254 7.84 12.96 -5.05
CA ALA A 254 6.53 13.30 -5.61
C ALA A 254 6.11 14.73 -5.25
N LEU A 255 6.36 15.16 -4.00
CA LEU A 255 6.12 16.55 -3.60
C LEU A 255 6.98 17.54 -4.40
N GLY A 256 8.24 17.19 -4.64
CA GLY A 256 9.16 18.00 -5.43
C GLY A 256 8.64 18.29 -6.83
N VAL A 257 8.21 17.26 -7.57
CA VAL A 257 7.67 17.45 -8.92
C VAL A 257 6.37 18.25 -8.92
N LEU A 258 5.50 18.04 -7.93
CA LEU A 258 4.25 18.81 -7.82
C LEU A 258 4.51 20.29 -7.56
N ARG A 259 5.40 20.61 -6.60
CA ARG A 259 5.79 22.00 -6.28
C ARG A 259 6.43 22.70 -7.48
N GLN A 260 7.42 22.10 -8.11
CA GLN A 260 8.12 22.71 -9.24
C GLN A 260 7.24 22.85 -10.49
N THR A 261 6.26 21.96 -10.68
CA THR A 261 5.21 22.16 -11.71
C THR A 261 4.43 23.45 -11.48
N VAL A 262 4.18 23.81 -10.21
CA VAL A 262 3.49 25.05 -9.83
C VAL A 262 4.42 26.25 -9.98
N GLU A 263 5.64 26.17 -9.47
CA GLU A 263 6.66 27.24 -9.54
C GLU A 263 6.95 27.67 -10.99
N LEU A 264 6.98 26.71 -11.92
CA LEU A 264 7.11 26.98 -13.35
C LEU A 264 5.79 27.45 -14.02
N GLY A 265 4.69 27.59 -13.27
CA GLY A 265 3.40 28.00 -13.80
C GLY A 265 2.70 26.97 -14.70
N LEU A 266 3.23 25.75 -14.83
CA LEU A 266 2.69 24.72 -15.71
C LEU A 266 1.28 24.27 -15.27
N HIS A 267 0.96 24.33 -13.97
CA HIS A 267 -0.37 24.04 -13.44
C HIS A 267 -1.49 24.91 -13.99
N LYS A 268 -1.17 26.07 -14.58
CA LYS A 268 -2.16 26.99 -15.20
C LYS A 268 -2.63 26.51 -16.58
N ARG A 269 -1.82 25.68 -17.27
CA ARG A 269 -2.13 25.17 -18.61
C ARG A 269 -2.32 23.66 -18.66
N LEU A 270 -1.75 22.89 -17.70
CA LEU A 270 -1.78 21.44 -17.69
C LEU A 270 -2.77 20.92 -16.65
N GLN A 271 -3.55 19.92 -17.03
CA GLN A 271 -4.24 19.08 -16.07
C GLN A 271 -3.21 18.18 -15.37
N ARG A 272 -3.24 18.13 -14.05
CA ARG A 272 -2.34 17.29 -13.25
C ARG A 272 -3.10 16.06 -12.83
N TYR A 273 -2.66 14.91 -13.31
CA TYR A 273 -3.27 13.64 -12.99
C TYR A 273 -2.21 12.65 -12.50
N THR A 274 -2.52 11.87 -11.49
CA THR A 274 -1.61 10.85 -10.97
C THR A 274 -2.39 9.80 -10.17
N VAL A 275 -1.67 8.86 -9.58
CA VAL A 275 -2.22 7.87 -8.65
C VAL A 275 -1.95 8.32 -7.21
N ILE A 276 -2.88 8.04 -6.31
CA ILE A 276 -2.85 8.56 -4.94
C ILE A 276 -1.60 8.15 -4.16
N CYS A 277 -1.04 6.98 -4.44
CA CYS A 277 0.16 6.51 -3.76
C CYS A 277 1.39 7.41 -3.98
N THR A 278 1.35 8.36 -4.91
CA THR A 278 2.42 9.38 -5.06
C THR A 278 2.46 10.35 -3.88
N THR A 279 1.34 10.62 -3.24
CA THR A 279 1.21 11.58 -2.12
C THR A 279 0.76 10.94 -0.80
N GLU A 280 0.40 9.66 -0.82
CA GLU A 280 0.09 8.92 0.42
C GLU A 280 1.30 8.87 1.34
N GLY A 281 1.04 8.79 2.64
CA GLY A 281 2.09 8.88 3.65
C GLY A 281 2.52 10.33 3.95
N ILE A 282 2.30 11.30 3.06
CA ILE A 282 2.72 12.71 3.25
C ILE A 282 1.52 13.67 3.20
N GLY A 283 0.59 13.47 2.26
CA GLY A 283 -0.59 14.29 2.09
C GLY A 283 -0.41 15.51 1.18
N GLN A 284 -1.51 15.94 0.57
CA GLN A 284 -1.55 17.10 -0.29
C GLN A 284 -1.31 18.39 0.49
N GLU A 285 -1.57 18.39 1.78
CA GLU A 285 -1.37 19.52 2.68
C GLU A 285 0.11 19.95 2.72
N GLU A 286 1.04 19.01 2.54
CA GLU A 286 2.48 19.31 2.45
C GLU A 286 2.87 19.95 1.10
N VAL A 287 2.08 19.75 0.06
CA VAL A 287 2.23 20.48 -1.22
C VAL A 287 1.70 21.90 -1.10
N GLY A 288 0.70 22.10 -0.25
CA GLY A 288 0.05 23.39 -0.05
C GLY A 288 -1.10 23.64 -1.05
N LYS A 289 -1.55 24.90 -1.12
CA LYS A 289 -2.67 25.33 -1.95
C LYS A 289 -2.53 24.99 -3.42
N GLU A 290 -1.32 24.85 -3.88
CA GLU A 290 -0.95 24.53 -5.26
C GLU A 290 -1.38 23.12 -5.67
N SER A 291 -1.66 22.23 -4.72
CA SER A 291 -2.20 20.90 -5.03
C SER A 291 -3.65 20.95 -5.48
N ALA A 292 -4.40 22.02 -5.15
CA ALA A 292 -5.78 22.18 -5.57
C ALA A 292 -5.93 22.08 -7.09
N GLY A 293 -6.98 21.37 -7.53
CA GLY A 293 -7.24 21.10 -8.94
C GLY A 293 -6.48 19.89 -9.51
N ALA A 294 -5.59 19.23 -8.76
CA ALA A 294 -4.99 17.96 -9.18
C ALA A 294 -6.00 16.81 -9.05
N TYR A 295 -5.84 15.79 -9.91
CA TYR A 295 -6.69 14.60 -9.93
C TYR A 295 -5.89 13.38 -9.52
N TYR A 296 -6.55 12.48 -8.78
CA TYR A 296 -5.95 11.25 -8.26
C TYR A 296 -6.82 10.03 -8.53
N LEU A 297 -6.19 8.94 -8.92
CA LEU A 297 -6.78 7.62 -8.86
C LEU A 297 -6.53 7.04 -7.47
N GLU A 298 -7.59 6.86 -6.69
CA GLU A 298 -7.56 6.26 -5.35
C GLU A 298 -8.02 4.79 -5.39
N TYR A 299 -7.57 4.00 -4.40
CA TYR A 299 -7.95 2.59 -4.26
C TYR A 299 -8.97 2.38 -3.13
N HIS A 300 -9.11 3.37 -2.29
CA HIS A 300 -10.15 3.54 -1.27
C HIS A 300 -10.16 5.03 -0.86
N PRO A 301 -11.32 5.67 -0.68
CA PRO A 301 -11.35 7.09 -0.36
C PRO A 301 -10.64 7.43 0.94
N ARG A 302 -9.72 8.40 0.88
CA ARG A 302 -8.99 8.86 2.06
C ARG A 302 -9.90 9.41 3.15
N HIS A 303 -10.82 10.30 2.77
CA HIS A 303 -11.74 10.96 3.72
C HIS A 303 -12.94 10.06 4.00
N TYR A 304 -13.24 9.83 5.27
CA TYR A 304 -14.38 9.01 5.69
C TYR A 304 -15.72 9.47 5.09
N SER A 305 -15.90 10.79 4.97
CA SER A 305 -17.09 11.37 4.35
C SER A 305 -17.30 10.99 2.89
N GLN A 306 -16.25 10.56 2.20
CA GLN A 306 -16.25 10.13 0.79
C GLN A 306 -16.34 8.60 0.62
N VAL A 307 -16.20 7.84 1.70
CA VAL A 307 -16.36 6.39 1.68
C VAL A 307 -17.82 6.05 1.35
N PRO A 308 -18.10 5.05 0.50
CA PRO A 308 -19.45 4.58 0.26
C PRO A 308 -20.20 4.24 1.54
N LYS A 309 -21.44 4.67 1.67
CA LYS A 309 -22.22 4.53 2.92
C LYS A 309 -22.33 3.09 3.42
N GLU A 310 -22.42 2.14 2.50
CA GLU A 310 -22.50 0.70 2.80
C GLU A 310 -21.22 0.15 3.47
N LEU A 311 -20.10 0.88 3.35
CA LEU A 311 -18.81 0.50 3.95
C LEU A 311 -18.52 1.23 5.28
N HIS A 312 -19.31 2.25 5.65
CA HIS A 312 -19.02 3.13 6.77
C HIS A 312 -18.71 2.39 8.08
N ALA A 313 -19.52 1.38 8.44
CA ALA A 313 -19.31 0.64 9.69
C ALA A 313 -17.96 -0.10 9.69
N TYR A 314 -17.57 -0.69 8.57
CA TYR A 314 -16.36 -1.47 8.42
C TYR A 314 -15.11 -0.56 8.32
N ASP A 315 -15.19 0.51 7.54
CA ASP A 315 -14.12 1.50 7.42
C ASP A 315 -13.87 2.21 8.76
N LYS A 316 -14.92 2.58 9.49
CA LYS A 316 -14.79 3.19 10.84
C LYS A 316 -14.09 2.26 11.83
N ALA A 317 -14.45 0.98 11.83
CA ALA A 317 -13.81 -0.03 12.68
C ALA A 317 -12.34 -0.24 12.30
N TYR A 318 -12.02 -0.31 11.00
CA TYR A 318 -10.67 -0.40 10.48
C TYR A 318 -9.82 0.82 10.87
N ARG A 319 -10.32 2.04 10.63
CA ARG A 319 -9.64 3.29 11.02
C ARG A 319 -9.34 3.31 12.51
N LYS A 320 -10.32 2.97 13.35
CA LYS A 320 -10.14 2.90 14.80
C LYS A 320 -9.05 1.89 15.20
N ALA A 321 -9.04 0.71 14.61
CA ALA A 321 -8.06 -0.33 14.90
C ALA A 321 -6.63 0.09 14.48
N CYS A 322 -6.50 0.87 13.41
CA CYS A 322 -5.22 1.37 12.90
C CYS A 322 -4.81 2.72 13.49
N GLY A 323 -5.66 3.36 14.34
CA GLY A 323 -5.40 4.68 14.90
C GLY A 323 -5.44 5.80 13.84
N VAL A 324 -6.44 5.75 12.95
CA VAL A 324 -6.65 6.70 11.84
C VAL A 324 -7.93 7.48 12.07
N ASP A 325 -7.91 8.80 11.86
CA ASP A 325 -9.08 9.68 11.97
C ASP A 325 -9.90 9.72 10.67
N ASP A 326 -10.95 10.54 10.64
CA ASP A 326 -11.86 10.66 9.51
C ASP A 326 -11.24 11.38 8.29
N ASP A 327 -10.13 12.10 8.47
CA ASP A 327 -9.35 12.72 7.39
C ASP A 327 -8.15 11.86 6.95
N GLY A 328 -8.03 10.64 7.48
CA GLY A 328 -6.95 9.70 7.15
C GLY A 328 -5.65 9.97 7.91
N LYS A 329 -5.65 10.82 8.93
CA LYS A 329 -4.47 11.18 9.73
C LYS A 329 -4.33 10.29 10.95
N GLU A 330 -3.13 10.22 11.50
CA GLU A 330 -2.89 9.48 12.72
C GLU A 330 -3.53 10.17 13.93
N VAL A 331 -4.32 9.42 14.68
CA VAL A 331 -4.93 9.93 15.93
C VAL A 331 -3.83 10.29 16.93
N GLY A 332 -3.88 11.52 17.46
CA GLY A 332 -2.89 12.03 18.42
C GLY A 332 -1.60 12.56 17.79
N ASN A 333 -1.39 12.39 16.50
CA ASN A 333 -0.24 12.95 15.77
C ASN A 333 -0.65 13.44 14.37
N PRO A 334 -1.35 14.58 14.27
CA PRO A 334 -1.85 15.10 13.00
C PRO A 334 -0.76 15.55 12.01
N LYS A 335 0.51 15.57 12.44
CA LYS A 335 1.65 15.89 11.56
C LYS A 335 2.20 14.67 10.83
N VAL A 336 1.95 13.47 11.33
CA VAL A 336 2.27 12.23 10.61
C VAL A 336 1.09 11.95 9.70
N SER A 337 1.35 11.90 8.42
CA SER A 337 0.29 11.78 7.43
C SER A 337 -0.09 10.30 7.23
N ILE A 338 -0.96 10.06 6.70
CA ILE A 338 -2.12 9.52 6.07
C ILE A 338 -1.97 8.06 5.77
N ALA A 339 -2.74 7.27 6.50
CA ALA A 339 -3.01 5.89 6.15
C ALA A 339 -3.59 5.86 4.73
N GLY A 340 -2.79 5.41 3.81
CA GLY A 340 -3.11 5.45 2.41
C GLY A 340 -4.17 4.44 1.98
N SER A 341 -4.71 4.70 0.81
CA SER A 341 -5.75 3.90 0.18
C SER A 341 -5.28 2.53 -0.29
N HIS A 342 -4.01 2.15 -0.12
CA HIS A 342 -3.48 0.81 -0.42
C HIS A 342 -3.00 0.03 0.81
N MET A 343 -2.87 0.67 1.96
CA MET A 343 -2.35 0.05 3.20
C MET A 343 -3.28 -1.03 3.76
N TRP A 344 -4.56 -1.01 3.37
CA TRP A 344 -5.52 -2.05 3.69
C TRP A 344 -5.09 -3.45 3.24
N SER A 345 -4.19 -3.56 2.25
CA SER A 345 -3.65 -4.85 1.84
C SER A 345 -2.99 -5.61 2.99
N MET A 346 -2.30 -4.87 3.89
CA MET A 346 -1.67 -5.42 5.09
C MET A 346 -2.68 -5.78 6.19
N TRP A 347 -3.93 -5.30 6.08
CA TRP A 347 -5.04 -5.72 6.92
C TRP A 347 -5.71 -6.99 6.41
N VAL A 348 -5.90 -7.08 5.11
CA VAL A 348 -6.61 -8.18 4.46
C VAL A 348 -5.73 -9.42 4.32
N ALA A 349 -4.42 -9.28 4.05
CA ALA A 349 -3.53 -10.41 3.82
C ALA A 349 -3.48 -11.41 5.00
N PRO A 350 -3.34 -11.01 6.27
CA PRO A 350 -3.41 -11.94 7.40
C PRO A 350 -4.76 -12.67 7.53
N TYR A 351 -5.85 -12.01 7.16
CA TYR A 351 -7.15 -12.66 7.13
C TYR A 351 -7.29 -13.68 5.98
N MET A 352 -6.72 -13.39 4.82
CA MET A 352 -6.64 -14.38 3.74
C MET A 352 -5.81 -15.59 4.13
N ILE A 353 -4.70 -15.37 4.87
CA ILE A 353 -3.90 -16.47 5.46
C ILE A 353 -4.78 -17.30 6.39
N LYS A 354 -5.55 -16.67 7.28
CA LYS A 354 -6.51 -17.35 8.18
C LYS A 354 -7.47 -18.23 7.37
N LEU A 355 -8.14 -17.67 6.38
CA LEU A 355 -9.11 -18.38 5.57
C LEU A 355 -8.48 -19.55 4.81
N GLY A 356 -7.31 -19.35 4.22
CA GLY A 356 -6.57 -20.40 3.50
C GLY A 356 -6.20 -21.58 4.42
N ILE A 357 -5.72 -21.30 5.63
CA ILE A 357 -5.39 -22.31 6.64
C ILE A 357 -6.65 -23.08 7.05
N GLU A 358 -7.72 -22.37 7.37
CA GLU A 358 -8.98 -22.99 7.86
C GLU A 358 -9.69 -23.83 6.78
N GLN A 359 -9.68 -23.35 5.52
CA GLN A 359 -10.31 -24.08 4.41
C GLN A 359 -9.54 -25.34 4.01
N THR A 360 -8.21 -25.34 4.13
CA THR A 360 -7.38 -26.47 3.66
C THR A 360 -6.91 -27.40 4.75
N GLY A 361 -7.12 -27.00 6.02
CA GLY A 361 -6.51 -27.71 7.15
C GLY A 361 -4.98 -27.64 7.09
N TRP A 362 -4.42 -26.51 6.64
CA TRP A 362 -2.98 -26.31 6.52
C TRP A 362 -2.26 -26.50 7.85
N LYS A 363 -1.22 -27.35 7.87
CA LYS A 363 -0.37 -27.59 9.03
C LYS A 363 1.08 -27.23 8.79
N ASP A 364 1.57 -27.43 7.58
CA ASP A 364 2.93 -27.15 7.18
C ASP A 364 3.05 -26.87 5.68
N SER A 365 4.24 -26.56 5.20
CA SER A 365 4.55 -26.17 3.81
C SER A 365 4.19 -27.21 2.75
N LYS A 366 3.98 -28.48 3.09
CA LYS A 366 3.52 -29.52 2.15
C LYS A 366 2.11 -29.21 1.63
N LYS A 367 1.35 -28.41 2.39
CA LYS A 367 0.01 -27.96 2.04
C LYS A 367 -0.01 -26.58 1.31
N ASN A 368 1.14 -26.01 1.00
CA ASN A 368 1.19 -24.71 0.30
C ASN A 368 0.50 -24.71 -1.06
N PRO A 369 0.55 -25.76 -1.90
CA PRO A 369 -0.22 -25.80 -3.15
C PRO A 369 -1.74 -25.69 -2.93
N ASP A 370 -2.30 -26.45 -1.99
CA ASP A 370 -3.73 -26.41 -1.63
C ASP A 370 -4.09 -25.04 -1.06
N PHE A 371 -3.24 -24.49 -0.17
CA PHE A 371 -3.40 -23.17 0.43
C PHE A 371 -3.45 -22.07 -0.64
N ILE A 372 -2.49 -22.03 -1.56
CA ILE A 372 -2.40 -21.03 -2.64
C ILE A 372 -3.66 -21.11 -3.51
N LYS A 373 -4.05 -22.33 -3.90
CA LYS A 373 -5.27 -22.54 -4.67
C LYS A 373 -6.50 -21.99 -3.95
N ALA A 374 -6.66 -22.28 -2.65
CA ALA A 374 -7.78 -21.78 -1.85
C ALA A 374 -7.79 -20.27 -1.77
N VAL A 375 -6.65 -19.66 -1.43
CA VAL A 375 -6.52 -18.20 -1.27
C VAL A 375 -6.73 -17.46 -2.59
N CYS A 376 -6.22 -17.98 -3.70
CA CYS A 376 -6.36 -17.35 -5.02
C CYS A 376 -7.76 -17.53 -5.65
N ASN A 377 -8.66 -18.25 -4.99
CA ASN A 377 -10.08 -18.38 -5.34
C ASN A 377 -11.01 -17.63 -4.39
N LEU A 378 -10.47 -16.89 -3.41
CA LEU A 378 -11.31 -16.19 -2.44
C LEU A 378 -12.15 -15.08 -3.09
N LYS A 379 -13.39 -15.00 -2.63
CA LYS A 379 -14.34 -13.91 -2.92
C LYS A 379 -14.76 -13.32 -1.59
N LEU A 380 -13.98 -12.35 -1.11
CA LEU A 380 -14.25 -11.69 0.16
C LEU A 380 -15.37 -10.67 -0.01
N LYS A 381 -16.34 -10.72 0.88
CA LYS A 381 -17.37 -9.69 0.98
C LYS A 381 -16.91 -8.54 1.86
N ALA A 382 -17.48 -7.35 1.60
CA ALA A 382 -17.33 -6.22 2.49
C ALA A 382 -17.62 -6.63 3.93
N GLY A 383 -16.75 -6.25 4.85
CA GLY A 383 -16.84 -6.69 6.24
C GLY A 383 -15.67 -6.17 7.10
N PRO A 384 -15.60 -6.57 8.38
CA PRO A 384 -14.56 -6.11 9.30
C PRO A 384 -13.12 -6.40 8.84
N TRP A 385 -12.95 -7.45 8.00
CA TRP A 385 -11.66 -7.83 7.42
C TRP A 385 -11.47 -7.38 5.98
N CYS A 386 -12.52 -6.88 5.33
CA CYS A 386 -12.47 -6.31 3.98
C CYS A 386 -13.19 -4.94 3.97
N PRO A 387 -12.63 -3.91 4.62
CA PRO A 387 -13.30 -2.62 4.85
C PRO A 387 -13.46 -1.80 3.57
N ILE A 388 -12.70 -2.13 2.53
CA ILE A 388 -12.69 -1.41 1.24
C ILE A 388 -13.81 -1.81 0.28
N GLY A 389 -14.65 -2.77 0.66
CA GLY A 389 -15.65 -3.39 -0.22
C GLY A 389 -15.27 -4.83 -0.60
N ASP A 390 -16.02 -5.39 -1.53
CA ASP A 390 -15.75 -6.75 -2.01
C ASP A 390 -14.39 -6.87 -2.70
N LEU A 391 -13.65 -7.93 -2.39
CA LEU A 391 -12.39 -8.30 -3.03
C LEU A 391 -12.53 -9.68 -3.68
N VAL A 392 -12.17 -9.79 -4.95
CA VAL A 392 -12.22 -11.04 -5.71
C VAL A 392 -10.81 -11.41 -6.15
N MET A 393 -10.35 -12.58 -5.75
CA MET A 393 -9.08 -13.15 -6.24
C MET A 393 -9.30 -13.90 -7.53
N ARG A 394 -8.30 -13.91 -8.41
CA ARG A 394 -8.26 -14.69 -9.65
C ARG A 394 -7.12 -15.70 -9.58
N GLU A 395 -7.48 -16.99 -9.71
CA GLU A 395 -6.53 -18.10 -9.59
C GLU A 395 -5.46 -18.13 -10.71
N GLN A 396 -5.81 -17.69 -11.94
CA GLN A 396 -4.89 -17.77 -13.06
C GLN A 396 -3.59 -16.99 -12.86
N ASP A 397 -3.64 -15.84 -12.21
CA ASP A 397 -2.48 -14.95 -12.05
C ASP A 397 -2.31 -14.46 -10.62
N HIS A 398 -3.07 -15.02 -9.67
CA HIS A 398 -3.04 -14.68 -8.25
C HIS A 398 -3.30 -13.20 -7.96
N GLN A 399 -4.11 -12.53 -8.82
CA GLN A 399 -4.45 -11.11 -8.71
C GLN A 399 -5.78 -10.89 -8.00
N GLY A 400 -5.79 -9.96 -7.04
CA GLY A 400 -6.99 -9.44 -6.40
C GLY A 400 -7.59 -8.24 -7.16
N PHE A 401 -8.93 -8.17 -7.19
CA PHE A 401 -9.69 -7.06 -7.81
C PHE A 401 -10.60 -6.41 -6.79
N HIS A 402 -10.53 -5.10 -6.69
CA HIS A 402 -11.35 -4.24 -5.84
C HIS A 402 -11.68 -2.93 -6.55
N ASP A 403 -12.62 -2.16 -6.03
CA ASP A 403 -13.04 -0.91 -6.63
C ASP A 403 -11.93 0.15 -6.59
N HIS A 404 -11.96 1.08 -7.55
CA HIS A 404 -11.12 2.26 -7.60
C HIS A 404 -11.98 3.53 -7.65
N TYR A 405 -11.36 4.67 -7.37
CA TYR A 405 -12.05 5.95 -7.33
C TYR A 405 -11.20 7.01 -8.04
N ILE A 406 -11.84 7.96 -8.68
CA ILE A 406 -11.18 9.16 -9.18
C ILE A 406 -11.62 10.32 -8.33
N SER A 407 -10.64 11.04 -7.81
CA SER A 407 -10.85 12.18 -6.91
C SER A 407 -10.12 13.41 -7.42
N LYS A 408 -10.61 14.57 -7.01
CA LYS A 408 -10.01 15.87 -7.25
C LYS A 408 -9.66 16.53 -5.92
N VAL A 409 -8.54 17.22 -5.88
CA VAL A 409 -8.18 18.05 -4.73
C VAL A 409 -8.98 19.36 -4.80
N GLU A 410 -9.83 19.59 -3.81
CA GLU A 410 -10.61 20.79 -3.67
C GLU A 410 -9.75 21.95 -3.09
N PRO A 411 -10.23 23.21 -3.13
CA PRO A 411 -9.48 24.36 -2.58
C PRO A 411 -9.14 24.26 -1.09
N ASP A 412 -9.90 23.49 -0.31
CA ASP A 412 -9.62 23.18 1.10
C ASP A 412 -8.62 22.03 1.30
N LEU A 413 -8.02 21.56 0.20
CA LEU A 413 -7.05 20.46 0.12
C LEU A 413 -7.63 19.08 0.44
N LYS A 414 -8.94 18.96 0.52
CA LYS A 414 -9.60 17.66 0.66
C LYS A 414 -9.79 16.98 -0.70
N LEU A 415 -9.71 15.66 -0.69
CA LEU A 415 -10.02 14.84 -1.85
C LEU A 415 -11.54 14.66 -1.93
N LYS A 416 -12.13 15.08 -3.05
CA LYS A 416 -13.51 14.84 -3.40
C LYS A 416 -13.61 13.73 -4.44
N VAL A 417 -14.28 12.66 -4.11
CA VAL A 417 -14.55 11.57 -5.04
C VAL A 417 -15.49 12.05 -6.15
N LEU A 418 -15.05 11.94 -7.39
CA LEU A 418 -15.84 12.27 -8.59
C LEU A 418 -16.56 11.07 -9.15
N THR A 419 -15.92 9.89 -9.11
CA THR A 419 -16.51 8.65 -9.62
C THR A 419 -15.90 7.42 -8.96
N ARG A 420 -16.71 6.38 -8.78
CA ARG A 420 -16.31 5.02 -8.40
C ARG A 420 -16.22 4.14 -9.64
N ILE A 421 -15.15 3.42 -9.78
CA ILE A 421 -14.93 2.43 -10.85
C ILE A 421 -15.06 1.05 -10.22
N PRO A 422 -16.16 0.31 -10.48
CA PRO A 422 -16.37 -1.00 -9.88
C PRO A 422 -15.34 -2.01 -10.41
N LYS A 423 -14.95 -2.94 -9.55
CA LYS A 423 -13.92 -3.98 -9.83
C LYS A 423 -14.22 -4.81 -11.09
N GLU A 424 -15.51 -4.99 -11.43
CA GLU A 424 -15.93 -5.72 -12.62
C GLU A 424 -15.39 -5.08 -13.90
N LYS A 425 -15.23 -3.76 -13.92
CA LYS A 425 -14.63 -3.01 -15.04
C LYS A 425 -13.11 -3.10 -15.09
N LEU A 426 -12.49 -3.60 -14.03
CA LEU A 426 -11.03 -3.71 -13.91
C LEU A 426 -10.52 -5.11 -14.29
N ILE A 427 -11.41 -6.08 -14.44
CA ILE A 427 -11.06 -7.43 -14.84
C ILE A 427 -10.58 -7.40 -16.30
N TYR A 428 -9.44 -8.00 -16.55
CA TYR A 428 -8.81 -8.15 -17.86
C TYR A 428 -8.37 -9.60 -18.06
N GLU A 429 -8.11 -10.00 -19.30
CA GLU A 429 -7.59 -11.34 -19.60
C GLU A 429 -6.19 -11.51 -19.00
N PRO A 430 -5.96 -12.58 -18.19
CA PRO A 430 -4.64 -12.86 -17.66
C PRO A 430 -3.67 -13.22 -18.79
N THR A 431 -2.41 -12.84 -18.63
CA THR A 431 -1.34 -13.16 -19.61
C THR A 431 -0.58 -14.43 -19.21
N VAL A 432 -0.86 -14.96 -18.04
CA VAL A 432 -0.25 -16.19 -17.50
C VAL A 432 -1.33 -17.08 -16.88
N ASP A 433 -1.02 -18.37 -16.78
CA ASP A 433 -1.86 -19.32 -16.03
C ASP A 433 -0.99 -20.09 -15.03
N LEU A 434 -1.18 -19.78 -13.74
CA LEU A 434 -0.46 -20.36 -12.61
C LEU A 434 -1.19 -21.53 -11.94
N ARG A 435 -2.39 -21.88 -12.43
CA ARG A 435 -3.17 -22.98 -11.84
C ARG A 435 -2.39 -24.29 -11.88
N GLY A 436 -2.26 -24.93 -10.70
CA GLY A 436 -1.55 -26.19 -10.55
C GLY A 436 -0.01 -26.11 -10.65
N LYS A 437 0.57 -24.89 -10.61
CA LYS A 437 2.04 -24.69 -10.69
C LYS A 437 2.72 -24.48 -9.34
N ALA A 438 1.96 -24.31 -8.24
CA ALA A 438 2.51 -24.17 -6.88
C ALA A 438 2.93 -25.52 -6.27
#